data_febf88168cbf88ea61db1fced6959487
#
_entry.id   febf88168cbf88ea61db1fced6959487
#
_cell.length_a   1.000
_cell.length_b   1.000
_cell.length_c   1.000
_cell.angle_alpha   90.00
_cell.angle_beta   90.00
_cell.angle_gamma   90.00
#
_symmetry.space_group_name_H-M   'P 1'
#
loop_
_entity.id
_entity.type
_entity.pdbx_description
1 polymer ?
#
loop_
_entity_poly.entity_id
_entity_poly.type
_entity_poly.pdbx_seq_one_letter_code
_entity_poly.pdbx_strand_id
1 'polypeptide(L)'
;MKSIIVGCGRVGAGLAQSLGQRGHVVIVVDQEAAAFERLGTHFTGQTVLGAGLDRDVLLQAGIERVDGLAAVTGSDDTNVVLARLARQAFRVPRVVARLHDPRQAEVYHQLGIQTITPLTWGIQRLSELLCYTHISTTLSLGSGEVDLVEVELPYLLAGRTVNELTLLGEIHVAAISREGRTFLPTLGTVFREGDLVHVVVQGSSAARLTALLGENQG
;
A
#
# COMPACT_ATOMS: atom_id res chain seq x y z
N MET A 1 18.75 -7.17 5.38
CA MET A 1 17.59 -8.00 5.75
C MET A 1 17.56 -9.21 4.86
N LYS A 2 17.24 -10.40 5.41
CA LYS A 2 17.08 -11.64 4.65
C LYS A 2 15.60 -12.00 4.58
N SER A 3 15.07 -12.24 3.39
CA SER A 3 13.63 -12.45 3.19
C SER A 3 13.34 -13.64 2.27
N ILE A 4 12.26 -14.36 2.57
CA ILE A 4 11.70 -15.38 1.68
C ILE A 4 10.46 -14.79 1.01
N ILE A 5 10.35 -15.00 -0.31
CA ILE A 5 9.16 -14.69 -1.09
C ILE A 5 8.63 -16.01 -1.64
N VAL A 6 7.40 -16.38 -1.30
CA VAL A 6 6.74 -17.59 -1.79
C VAL A 6 5.73 -17.21 -2.86
N GLY A 7 5.98 -17.68 -4.08
CA GLY A 7 5.28 -17.34 -5.31
C GLY A 7 6.10 -16.40 -6.18
N CYS A 8 6.55 -16.89 -7.35
CA CYS A 8 7.32 -16.14 -8.35
C CYS A 8 6.44 -15.65 -9.51
N GLY A 9 5.20 -15.24 -9.20
CA GLY A 9 4.34 -14.54 -10.15
C GLY A 9 4.79 -13.09 -10.35
N ARG A 10 3.96 -12.28 -11.05
CA ARG A 10 4.28 -10.86 -11.32
C ARG A 10 4.61 -10.06 -10.04
N VAL A 11 3.83 -10.25 -8.98
CA VAL A 11 4.04 -9.55 -7.70
C VAL A 11 5.31 -10.03 -7.02
N GLY A 12 5.50 -11.36 -6.91
CA GLY A 12 6.65 -11.93 -6.22
C GLY A 12 7.97 -11.63 -6.91
N ALA A 13 8.03 -11.76 -8.24
CA ALA A 13 9.22 -11.42 -9.01
C ALA A 13 9.57 -9.92 -8.90
N GLY A 14 8.58 -9.03 -9.04
CA GLY A 14 8.78 -7.60 -8.87
C GLY A 14 9.26 -7.23 -7.47
N LEU A 15 8.69 -7.84 -6.42
CA LEU A 15 9.13 -7.66 -5.04
C LEU A 15 10.57 -8.13 -4.83
N ALA A 16 10.91 -9.31 -5.40
CA ALA A 16 12.26 -9.88 -5.31
C ALA A 16 13.30 -8.96 -5.95
N GLN A 17 13.03 -8.44 -7.13
CA GLN A 17 13.89 -7.49 -7.83
C GLN A 17 14.05 -6.18 -7.03
N SER A 18 12.95 -5.61 -6.54
CA SER A 18 12.97 -4.38 -5.76
C SER A 18 13.79 -4.52 -4.46
N LEU A 19 13.62 -5.62 -3.73
CA LEU A 19 14.40 -5.86 -2.51
C LEU A 19 15.86 -6.15 -2.82
N GLY A 20 16.16 -6.91 -3.89
CA GLY A 20 17.52 -7.17 -4.35
C GLY A 20 18.27 -5.90 -4.72
N GLN A 21 17.65 -4.97 -5.46
CA GLN A 21 18.22 -3.66 -5.79
C GLN A 21 18.53 -2.79 -4.57
N ARG A 22 17.79 -2.99 -3.49
CA ARG A 22 18.05 -2.31 -2.19
C ARG A 22 19.10 -3.01 -1.34
N GLY A 23 19.78 -4.03 -1.86
CA GLY A 23 20.85 -4.76 -1.17
C GLY A 23 20.36 -5.78 -0.14
N HIS A 24 19.09 -6.22 -0.23
CA HIS A 24 18.59 -7.28 0.65
C HIS A 24 18.88 -8.66 0.08
N VAL A 25 19.08 -9.64 0.96
CA VAL A 25 19.21 -11.06 0.57
C VAL A 25 17.81 -11.62 0.39
N VAL A 26 17.50 -12.09 -0.83
CA VAL A 26 16.17 -12.56 -1.20
C VAL A 26 16.25 -14.03 -1.63
N ILE A 27 15.36 -14.85 -1.08
CA ILE A 27 15.13 -16.24 -1.50
C ILE A 27 13.72 -16.30 -2.08
N VAL A 28 13.58 -16.82 -3.29
CA VAL A 28 12.27 -16.98 -3.95
C VAL A 28 11.94 -18.47 -4.04
N VAL A 29 10.75 -18.82 -3.57
CA VAL A 29 10.22 -20.19 -3.60
C VAL A 29 9.05 -20.23 -4.58
N ASP A 30 9.08 -21.16 -5.51
CA ASP A 30 7.95 -21.47 -6.40
C ASP A 30 7.95 -22.94 -6.79
N GLN A 31 6.77 -23.49 -7.07
CA GLN A 31 6.62 -24.88 -7.51
C GLN A 31 6.88 -25.05 -9.02
N GLU A 32 6.93 -23.96 -9.78
CA GLU A 32 7.14 -23.95 -11.23
C GLU A 32 8.52 -23.37 -11.55
N ALA A 33 9.42 -24.19 -12.12
CA ALA A 33 10.76 -23.73 -12.49
C ALA A 33 10.72 -22.57 -13.49
N ALA A 34 9.78 -22.59 -14.46
CA ALA A 34 9.62 -21.54 -15.45
C ALA A 34 9.20 -20.19 -14.83
N ALA A 35 8.61 -20.19 -13.62
CA ALA A 35 8.25 -18.96 -12.95
C ALA A 35 9.48 -18.08 -12.63
N PHE A 36 10.63 -18.69 -12.38
CA PHE A 36 11.88 -17.99 -12.06
C PHE A 36 12.45 -17.17 -13.23
N GLU A 37 12.06 -17.43 -14.46
CA GLU A 37 12.46 -16.61 -15.63
C GLU A 37 12.04 -15.13 -15.45
N ARG A 38 10.96 -14.86 -14.69
CA ARG A 38 10.49 -13.51 -14.40
C ARG A 38 11.44 -12.69 -13.54
N LEU A 39 12.36 -13.34 -12.84
CA LEU A 39 13.37 -12.66 -12.02
C LEU A 39 14.41 -11.92 -12.88
N GLY A 40 14.58 -12.37 -14.13
CA GLY A 40 15.55 -11.79 -15.06
C GLY A 40 17.01 -12.06 -14.68
N THR A 41 17.91 -11.65 -15.57
CA THR A 41 19.36 -11.96 -15.48
C THR A 41 20.10 -11.17 -14.39
N HIS A 42 19.50 -10.09 -13.88
CA HIS A 42 20.12 -9.24 -12.84
C HIS A 42 19.74 -9.64 -11.41
N PHE A 43 18.90 -10.65 -11.24
CA PHE A 43 18.55 -11.12 -9.90
C PHE A 43 19.71 -11.93 -9.28
N THR A 44 20.22 -11.46 -8.17
CA THR A 44 21.37 -12.05 -7.46
C THR A 44 20.97 -12.89 -6.24
N GLY A 45 19.65 -13.05 -5.99
CA GLY A 45 19.14 -13.86 -4.90
C GLY A 45 19.16 -15.36 -5.18
N GLN A 46 18.59 -16.14 -4.28
CA GLN A 46 18.48 -17.60 -4.40
C GLN A 46 17.06 -17.99 -4.84
N THR A 47 16.96 -19.09 -5.57
CA THR A 47 15.68 -19.72 -5.93
C THR A 47 15.61 -21.12 -5.33
N VAL A 48 14.43 -21.50 -4.83
CA VAL A 48 14.14 -22.83 -4.31
C VAL A 48 12.90 -23.37 -5.02
N LEU A 49 13.05 -24.47 -5.73
CA LEU A 49 11.96 -25.13 -6.42
C LEU A 49 11.20 -26.03 -5.45
N GLY A 50 9.90 -25.81 -5.30
CA GLY A 50 9.04 -26.63 -4.48
C GLY A 50 7.77 -25.93 -4.01
N ALA A 51 6.88 -26.68 -3.39
CA ALA A 51 5.63 -26.15 -2.86
C ALA A 51 5.88 -25.32 -1.59
N GLY A 52 5.35 -24.10 -1.55
CA GLY A 52 5.56 -23.17 -0.44
C GLY A 52 4.97 -23.62 0.91
N LEU A 53 4.07 -24.57 0.92
CA LEU A 53 3.54 -25.20 2.16
C LEU A 53 4.35 -26.40 2.62
N ASP A 54 5.30 -26.89 1.80
CA ASP A 54 6.17 -28.00 2.17
C ASP A 54 7.20 -27.51 3.18
N ARG A 55 7.24 -28.18 4.34
CA ARG A 55 8.13 -27.84 5.43
C ARG A 55 9.60 -27.98 5.04
N ASP A 56 9.95 -28.99 4.27
CA ASP A 56 11.34 -29.25 3.88
C ASP A 56 11.82 -28.21 2.87
N VAL A 57 10.94 -27.77 1.96
CA VAL A 57 11.19 -26.66 1.04
C VAL A 57 11.43 -25.35 1.81
N LEU A 58 10.62 -25.05 2.81
CA LEU A 58 10.81 -23.87 3.65
C LEU A 58 12.10 -23.94 4.48
N LEU A 59 12.46 -25.11 4.99
CA LEU A 59 13.73 -25.32 5.69
C LEU A 59 14.92 -25.17 4.74
N GLN A 60 14.83 -25.70 3.52
CA GLN A 60 15.84 -25.51 2.48
C GLN A 60 15.99 -24.02 2.11
N ALA A 61 14.89 -23.27 2.06
CA ALA A 61 14.91 -21.82 1.88
C ALA A 61 15.47 -21.06 3.10
N GLY A 62 15.69 -21.74 4.22
CA GLY A 62 16.27 -21.17 5.44
C GLY A 62 15.31 -20.34 6.27
N ILE A 63 14.03 -20.71 6.32
CA ILE A 63 12.95 -19.99 7.01
C ILE A 63 13.26 -19.67 8.48
N GLU A 64 14.05 -20.51 9.15
CA GLU A 64 14.42 -20.32 10.56
C GLU A 64 15.36 -19.13 10.81
N ARG A 65 15.97 -18.57 9.74
CA ARG A 65 17.00 -17.52 9.82
C ARG A 65 16.69 -16.31 8.95
N VAL A 66 15.41 -16.06 8.68
CA VAL A 66 14.99 -14.91 7.88
C VAL A 66 14.32 -13.84 8.74
N ASP A 67 14.45 -12.61 8.30
CA ASP A 67 13.84 -11.46 8.96
C ASP A 67 12.37 -11.25 8.49
N GLY A 68 12.01 -11.81 7.33
CA GLY A 68 10.69 -11.64 6.77
C GLY A 68 10.28 -12.72 5.77
N LEU A 69 8.97 -12.91 5.63
CA LEU A 69 8.36 -13.76 4.61
C LEU A 69 7.18 -13.06 3.96
N ALA A 70 7.15 -13.09 2.63
CA ALA A 70 6.01 -12.64 1.83
C ALA A 70 5.35 -13.84 1.13
N ALA A 71 4.09 -14.11 1.45
CA ALA A 71 3.25 -15.11 0.81
C ALA A 71 2.44 -14.44 -0.31
N VAL A 72 2.83 -14.65 -1.57
CA VAL A 72 2.28 -13.93 -2.73
C VAL A 72 1.92 -14.87 -3.89
N THR A 73 1.55 -16.12 -3.55
CA THR A 73 1.08 -17.12 -4.52
C THR A 73 -0.25 -16.73 -5.15
N GLY A 74 -0.73 -17.47 -6.13
CA GLY A 74 -2.03 -17.26 -6.77
C GLY A 74 -3.26 -17.58 -5.91
N SER A 75 -3.08 -18.19 -4.73
CA SER A 75 -4.15 -18.66 -3.86
C SER A 75 -4.13 -17.92 -2.51
N ASP A 76 -5.24 -17.28 -2.15
CA ASP A 76 -5.40 -16.58 -0.89
C ASP A 76 -5.30 -17.54 0.29
N ASP A 77 -5.94 -18.71 0.20
CA ASP A 77 -5.89 -19.74 1.25
C ASP A 77 -4.45 -20.19 1.50
N THR A 78 -3.70 -20.46 0.43
CA THR A 78 -2.29 -20.83 0.53
C THR A 78 -1.48 -19.71 1.21
N ASN A 79 -1.71 -18.46 0.83
CA ASN A 79 -0.98 -17.32 1.38
C ASN A 79 -1.25 -17.15 2.88
N VAL A 80 -2.49 -17.34 3.31
CA VAL A 80 -2.87 -17.25 4.72
C VAL A 80 -2.28 -18.38 5.53
N VAL A 81 -2.42 -19.62 5.06
CA VAL A 81 -1.87 -20.80 5.77
C VAL A 81 -0.36 -20.66 5.91
N LEU A 82 0.32 -20.26 4.84
CA LEU A 82 1.76 -20.03 4.84
C LEU A 82 2.17 -18.92 5.82
N ALA A 83 1.44 -17.81 5.83
CA ALA A 83 1.71 -16.71 6.75
C ALA A 83 1.55 -17.14 8.22
N ARG A 84 0.50 -17.90 8.53
CA ARG A 84 0.31 -18.47 9.86
C ARG A 84 1.42 -19.43 10.24
N LEU A 85 1.79 -20.34 9.34
CA LEU A 85 2.89 -21.30 9.55
C LEU A 85 4.20 -20.57 9.83
N ALA A 86 4.55 -19.58 9.00
CA ALA A 86 5.77 -18.79 9.18
C ALA A 86 5.78 -18.05 10.53
N ARG A 87 4.65 -17.45 10.92
CA ARG A 87 4.55 -16.70 12.15
C ARG A 87 4.52 -17.56 13.41
N GLN A 88 3.72 -18.62 13.40
CA GLN A 88 3.45 -19.43 14.61
C GLN A 88 4.49 -20.55 14.81
N ALA A 89 4.84 -21.29 13.74
CA ALA A 89 5.77 -22.41 13.85
C ALA A 89 7.23 -21.98 13.73
N PHE A 90 7.54 -21.09 12.77
CA PHE A 90 8.91 -20.64 12.53
C PHE A 90 9.26 -19.31 13.18
N ARG A 91 8.28 -18.61 13.77
CA ARG A 91 8.44 -17.32 14.48
C ARG A 91 9.13 -16.26 13.63
N VAL A 92 8.86 -16.24 12.32
CA VAL A 92 9.38 -15.20 11.42
C VAL A 92 8.88 -13.83 11.88
N PRO A 93 9.76 -12.84 12.08
CA PRO A 93 9.39 -11.58 12.71
C PRO A 93 8.40 -10.74 11.88
N ARG A 94 8.56 -10.75 10.54
CA ARG A 94 7.75 -9.95 9.61
C ARG A 94 7.13 -10.87 8.58
N VAL A 95 5.82 -10.97 8.58
CA VAL A 95 5.08 -11.83 7.65
C VAL A 95 3.98 -11.02 6.99
N VAL A 96 3.94 -11.06 5.67
CA VAL A 96 2.93 -10.38 4.86
C VAL A 96 2.29 -11.40 3.92
N ALA A 97 0.96 -11.39 3.82
CA ALA A 97 0.20 -12.20 2.89
C ALA A 97 -0.51 -11.33 1.85
N ARG A 98 -0.41 -11.70 0.56
CA ARG A 98 -1.22 -11.12 -0.49
C ARG A 98 -2.58 -11.79 -0.52
N LEU A 99 -3.64 -10.97 -0.57
CA LEU A 99 -5.02 -11.42 -0.75
C LEU A 99 -5.65 -10.71 -1.94
N HIS A 100 -6.56 -11.40 -2.61
CA HIS A 100 -7.36 -10.84 -3.69
C HIS A 100 -8.68 -10.26 -3.15
N ASP A 101 -9.27 -10.92 -2.14
CA ASP A 101 -10.52 -10.49 -1.52
C ASP A 101 -10.27 -9.57 -0.31
N PRO A 102 -10.64 -8.28 -0.39
CA PRO A 102 -10.49 -7.33 0.72
C PRO A 102 -11.24 -7.74 1.99
N ARG A 103 -12.38 -8.43 1.87
CA ARG A 103 -13.19 -8.86 3.02
C ARG A 103 -12.44 -9.87 3.88
N GLN A 104 -11.67 -10.75 3.25
CA GLN A 104 -10.84 -11.70 3.97
C GLN A 104 -9.64 -11.00 4.63
N ALA A 105 -9.11 -9.95 4.02
CA ALA A 105 -7.96 -9.21 4.55
C ALA A 105 -8.23 -8.66 5.95
N GLU A 106 -9.42 -8.11 6.20
CA GLU A 106 -9.80 -7.57 7.50
C GLU A 106 -9.84 -8.66 8.59
N VAL A 107 -10.41 -9.83 8.28
CA VAL A 107 -10.46 -10.97 9.23
C VAL A 107 -9.05 -11.43 9.60
N TYR A 108 -8.14 -11.52 8.63
CA TYR A 108 -6.78 -11.97 8.90
C TYR A 108 -5.92 -10.91 9.58
N HIS A 109 -6.18 -9.64 9.36
CA HIS A 109 -5.56 -8.55 10.10
C HIS A 109 -5.87 -8.62 11.60
N GLN A 110 -7.12 -8.93 11.97
CA GLN A 110 -7.52 -9.18 13.36
C GLN A 110 -6.79 -10.38 14.01
N LEU A 111 -6.35 -11.34 13.19
CA LEU A 111 -5.51 -12.46 13.62
C LEU A 111 -4.00 -12.13 13.66
N GLY A 112 -3.63 -10.86 13.49
CA GLY A 112 -2.25 -10.37 13.56
C GLY A 112 -1.40 -10.71 12.32
N ILE A 113 -2.03 -11.06 11.18
CA ILE A 113 -1.35 -11.27 9.90
C ILE A 113 -1.45 -9.98 9.11
N GLN A 114 -0.31 -9.39 8.74
CA GLN A 114 -0.30 -8.26 7.82
C GLN A 114 -0.72 -8.72 6.42
N THR A 115 -1.72 -8.08 5.86
CA THR A 115 -2.24 -8.41 4.53
C THR A 115 -2.14 -7.22 3.59
N ILE A 116 -2.06 -7.51 2.29
CA ILE A 116 -2.12 -6.50 1.23
C ILE A 116 -3.04 -7.00 0.11
N THR A 117 -3.89 -6.10 -0.40
CA THR A 117 -4.80 -6.33 -1.53
C THR A 117 -4.45 -5.40 -2.70
N PRO A 118 -3.45 -5.75 -3.53
CA PRO A 118 -2.93 -4.85 -4.57
C PRO A 118 -3.97 -4.46 -5.61
N LEU A 119 -4.93 -5.34 -5.88
CA LEU A 119 -5.99 -5.09 -6.86
C LEU A 119 -6.91 -3.95 -6.43
N THR A 120 -7.32 -3.93 -5.16
CA THR A 120 -8.18 -2.87 -4.62
C THR A 120 -7.51 -1.50 -4.74
N TRP A 121 -6.25 -1.43 -4.36
CA TRP A 121 -5.46 -0.20 -4.50
C TRP A 121 -5.34 0.24 -5.97
N GLY A 122 -5.09 -0.72 -6.88
CA GLY A 122 -5.01 -0.43 -8.31
C GLY A 122 -6.34 0.06 -8.91
N ILE A 123 -7.45 -0.56 -8.53
CA ILE A 123 -8.80 -0.15 -8.96
C ILE A 123 -9.11 1.27 -8.48
N GLN A 124 -8.85 1.55 -7.20
CA GLN A 124 -9.06 2.88 -6.64
C GLN A 124 -8.24 3.92 -7.41
N ARG A 125 -6.95 3.67 -7.65
CA ARG A 125 -6.09 4.58 -8.38
C ARG A 125 -6.52 4.80 -9.83
N LEU A 126 -6.99 3.75 -10.51
CA LEU A 126 -7.55 3.86 -11.87
C LEU A 126 -8.84 4.69 -11.87
N SER A 127 -9.71 4.48 -10.88
CA SER A 127 -10.95 5.26 -10.74
C SER A 127 -10.65 6.75 -10.53
N GLU A 128 -9.70 7.08 -9.66
CA GLU A 128 -9.25 8.45 -9.43
C GLU A 128 -8.75 9.10 -10.73
N LEU A 129 -7.90 8.40 -11.48
CA LEU A 129 -7.35 8.90 -12.74
C LEU A 129 -8.39 9.04 -13.86
N LEU A 130 -9.45 8.23 -13.84
CA LEU A 130 -10.52 8.28 -14.84
C LEU A 130 -11.57 9.35 -14.51
N CYS A 131 -11.84 9.56 -13.23
CA CYS A 131 -12.93 10.46 -12.81
C CYS A 131 -12.56 11.95 -12.80
N TYR A 132 -11.32 12.31 -13.17
CA TYR A 132 -10.87 13.73 -13.21
C TYR A 132 -11.31 14.52 -11.96
N THR A 133 -11.20 13.93 -10.79
CA THR A 133 -11.40 14.69 -9.56
C THR A 133 -10.12 15.46 -9.27
N HIS A 134 -10.24 16.76 -8.97
CA HIS A 134 -9.11 17.57 -8.49
C HIS A 134 -8.52 17.06 -7.17
N ILE A 135 -9.06 15.94 -6.64
CA ILE A 135 -8.66 15.27 -5.41
C ILE A 135 -7.89 14.01 -5.76
N SER A 136 -6.64 13.91 -5.36
CA SER A 136 -5.78 12.73 -5.52
C SER A 136 -5.38 12.18 -4.15
N THR A 137 -5.72 10.93 -3.85
CA THR A 137 -5.31 10.28 -2.59
C THR A 137 -3.82 9.91 -2.67
N THR A 138 -3.01 10.55 -1.83
CA THR A 138 -1.57 10.33 -1.76
C THR A 138 -1.21 9.19 -0.82
N LEU A 139 -1.92 9.09 0.32
CA LEU A 139 -1.67 8.09 1.36
C LEU A 139 -2.98 7.76 2.08
N SER A 140 -3.21 6.48 2.32
CA SER A 140 -4.31 5.99 3.15
C SER A 140 -3.76 5.36 4.44
N LEU A 141 -4.29 5.76 5.58
CA LEU A 141 -3.91 5.29 6.90
C LEU A 141 -5.01 4.41 7.49
N GLY A 142 -4.59 3.39 8.22
CA GLY A 142 -5.51 2.35 8.68
C GLY A 142 -6.02 1.53 7.48
N SER A 143 -7.27 1.10 7.52
CA SER A 143 -7.96 0.42 6.41
C SER A 143 -8.81 1.39 5.56
N GLY A 144 -8.34 2.61 5.32
CA GLY A 144 -9.11 3.67 4.68
C GLY A 144 -9.88 4.54 5.68
N GLU A 145 -9.48 4.52 6.93
CA GLU A 145 -10.12 5.33 7.98
C GLU A 145 -9.74 6.79 7.86
N VAL A 146 -8.51 7.08 7.44
CA VAL A 146 -8.00 8.44 7.24
C VAL A 146 -7.16 8.49 5.98
N ASP A 147 -7.46 9.44 5.10
CA ASP A 147 -6.73 9.66 3.86
C ASP A 147 -5.99 11.01 3.88
N LEU A 148 -4.78 11.02 3.35
CA LEU A 148 -4.09 12.22 2.94
C LEU A 148 -4.34 12.43 1.44
N VAL A 149 -5.02 13.49 1.10
CA VAL A 149 -5.36 13.81 -0.28
C VAL A 149 -4.69 15.10 -0.73
N GLU A 150 -4.35 15.18 -1.99
CA GLU A 150 -3.90 16.39 -2.66
C GLU A 150 -5.06 16.97 -3.47
N VAL A 151 -5.26 18.27 -3.34
CA VAL A 151 -6.33 19.00 -4.00
C VAL A 151 -5.74 20.23 -4.69
N GLU A 152 -5.92 20.35 -6.00
CA GLU A 152 -5.74 21.63 -6.66
C GLU A 152 -6.83 22.59 -6.18
N LEU A 153 -6.43 23.73 -5.64
CA LEU A 153 -7.39 24.64 -5.03
C LEU A 153 -8.36 25.18 -6.07
N PRO A 154 -9.68 24.93 -5.93
CA PRO A 154 -10.68 25.51 -6.80
C PRO A 154 -10.66 27.05 -6.71
N TYR A 155 -10.89 27.72 -7.82
CA TYR A 155 -10.95 29.20 -7.88
C TYR A 155 -11.89 29.81 -6.84
N LEU A 156 -13.00 29.13 -6.52
CA LEU A 156 -13.99 29.54 -5.52
C LEU A 156 -13.44 29.65 -4.10
N LEU A 157 -12.33 28.99 -3.80
CA LEU A 157 -11.68 29.01 -2.48
C LEU A 157 -10.50 29.99 -2.43
N ALA A 158 -10.08 30.56 -3.55
CA ALA A 158 -9.04 31.57 -3.54
C ALA A 158 -9.54 32.83 -2.77
N GLY A 159 -8.68 33.29 -1.85
CA GLY A 159 -9.02 34.39 -0.94
C GLY A 159 -9.71 33.96 0.36
N ARG A 160 -10.16 32.72 0.48
CA ARG A 160 -10.66 32.15 1.75
C ARG A 160 -9.52 31.68 2.65
N THR A 161 -9.83 31.45 3.91
CA THR A 161 -8.85 31.00 4.90
C THR A 161 -8.86 29.48 5.07
N VAL A 162 -7.74 28.92 5.54
CA VAL A 162 -7.62 27.51 5.88
C VAL A 162 -8.70 27.08 6.88
N ASN A 163 -9.09 27.96 7.80
CA ASN A 163 -10.15 27.68 8.77
C ASN A 163 -11.50 27.34 8.10
N GLU A 164 -11.79 27.89 6.94
CA GLU A 164 -13.05 27.64 6.22
C GLU A 164 -13.12 26.25 5.56
N LEU A 165 -11.95 25.64 5.29
CA LEU A 165 -11.84 24.26 4.79
C LEU A 165 -11.59 23.25 5.92
N THR A 166 -11.33 23.70 7.14
CA THR A 166 -11.01 22.83 8.28
C THR A 166 -12.27 22.47 9.05
N LEU A 167 -12.50 21.17 9.27
CA LEU A 167 -13.55 20.64 10.13
C LEU A 167 -12.89 19.77 11.21
N LEU A 168 -12.99 20.20 12.45
CA LEU A 168 -12.35 19.53 13.59
C LEU A 168 -12.77 18.06 13.69
N GLY A 169 -11.76 17.16 13.68
CA GLY A 169 -11.97 15.71 13.75
C GLY A 169 -12.34 15.06 12.42
N GLU A 170 -12.57 15.82 11.34
CA GLU A 170 -13.01 15.30 10.05
C GLU A 170 -12.07 15.69 8.89
N ILE A 171 -11.74 16.98 8.78
CA ILE A 171 -10.97 17.54 7.66
C ILE A 171 -9.92 18.51 8.21
N HIS A 172 -8.66 18.29 7.86
CA HIS A 172 -7.57 19.14 8.31
C HIS A 172 -6.59 19.44 7.17
N VAL A 173 -6.30 20.72 6.93
CA VAL A 173 -5.28 21.11 5.96
C VAL A 173 -3.89 20.92 6.58
N ALA A 174 -3.16 19.94 6.10
CA ALA A 174 -1.86 19.55 6.61
C ALA A 174 -0.72 20.40 6.04
N ALA A 175 -0.76 20.71 4.74
CA ALA A 175 0.26 21.52 4.08
C ALA A 175 -0.32 22.25 2.85
N ILE A 176 0.39 23.27 2.40
CA ILE A 176 0.09 23.98 1.14
C ILE A 176 1.39 24.05 0.34
N SER A 177 1.33 23.62 -0.93
CA SER A 177 2.39 23.80 -1.91
C SER A 177 2.03 24.99 -2.81
N ARG A 178 2.89 26.00 -2.81
CA ARG A 178 2.74 27.25 -3.56
C ARG A 178 4.04 27.57 -4.26
N GLU A 179 4.02 27.81 -5.56
CA GLU A 179 5.21 28.17 -6.36
C GLU A 179 6.42 27.22 -6.11
N GLY A 180 6.15 25.92 -5.99
CA GLY A 180 7.19 24.90 -5.77
C GLY A 180 7.73 24.83 -4.34
N ARG A 181 7.15 25.54 -3.37
CA ARG A 181 7.50 25.47 -1.95
C ARG A 181 6.32 24.94 -1.13
N THR A 182 6.59 23.97 -0.28
CA THR A 182 5.59 23.41 0.63
C THR A 182 5.81 23.96 2.04
N PHE A 183 4.73 24.37 2.71
CA PHE A 183 4.79 24.90 4.07
C PHE A 183 3.57 24.46 4.89
N LEU A 184 3.70 24.53 6.22
CA LEU A 184 2.61 24.27 7.15
C LEU A 184 1.77 25.54 7.33
N PRO A 185 0.47 25.51 7.00
CA PRO A 185 -0.39 26.67 7.15
C PRO A 185 -0.84 26.87 8.62
N THR A 186 -1.27 28.07 8.93
CA THR A 186 -2.10 28.36 10.10
C THR A 186 -3.56 28.45 9.67
N LEU A 187 -4.51 28.42 10.60
CA LEU A 187 -5.93 28.57 10.31
C LEU A 187 -6.26 29.91 9.60
N GLY A 188 -5.47 30.95 9.86
CA GLY A 188 -5.59 32.24 9.20
C GLY A 188 -4.87 32.35 7.86
N THR A 189 -4.19 31.32 7.39
CA THR A 189 -3.52 31.33 6.10
C THR A 189 -4.56 31.45 4.98
N VAL A 190 -4.36 32.42 4.09
CA VAL A 190 -5.26 32.66 2.96
C VAL A 190 -4.80 31.83 1.76
N PHE A 191 -5.72 31.11 1.16
CA PHE A 191 -5.53 30.36 -0.07
C PHE A 191 -5.32 31.29 -1.27
N ARG A 192 -4.48 30.88 -2.21
CA ARG A 192 -4.22 31.57 -3.48
C ARG A 192 -4.51 30.65 -4.65
N GLU A 193 -4.85 31.24 -5.77
CA GLU A 193 -4.97 30.51 -7.03
C GLU A 193 -3.68 29.76 -7.37
N GLY A 194 -3.81 28.50 -7.78
CA GLY A 194 -2.67 27.63 -8.07
C GLY A 194 -2.04 26.95 -6.84
N ASP A 195 -2.61 27.12 -5.63
CA ASP A 195 -2.19 26.34 -4.46
C ASP A 195 -2.55 24.87 -4.65
N LEU A 196 -1.61 23.98 -4.36
CA LEU A 196 -1.87 22.55 -4.16
C LEU A 196 -2.00 22.31 -2.66
N VAL A 197 -3.18 21.90 -2.22
CA VAL A 197 -3.52 21.76 -0.80
C VAL A 197 -3.47 20.29 -0.40
N HIS A 198 -2.70 19.97 0.62
CA HIS A 198 -2.62 18.63 1.18
C HIS A 198 -3.57 18.57 2.38
N VAL A 199 -4.59 17.71 2.29
CA VAL A 199 -5.69 17.61 3.26
C VAL A 199 -5.71 16.23 3.88
N VAL A 200 -5.75 16.16 5.20
CA VAL A 200 -6.07 14.92 5.92
C VAL A 200 -7.57 14.87 6.12
N VAL A 201 -8.20 13.81 5.66
CA VAL A 201 -9.66 13.64 5.72
C VAL A 201 -10.03 12.28 6.28
N GLN A 202 -11.03 12.24 7.16
CA GLN A 202 -11.62 11.00 7.61
C GLN A 202 -12.40 10.36 6.45
N GLY A 203 -12.24 9.05 6.20
CA GLY A 203 -12.85 8.37 5.06
C GLY A 203 -14.36 8.58 4.94
N SER A 204 -15.07 8.62 6.09
CA SER A 204 -16.52 8.93 6.16
C SER A 204 -16.87 10.37 5.75
N SER A 205 -15.89 11.28 5.74
CA SER A 205 -16.08 12.72 5.45
C SER A 205 -15.54 13.12 4.06
N ALA A 206 -15.12 12.16 3.22
CA ALA A 206 -14.62 12.43 1.88
C ALA A 206 -15.66 13.17 0.99
N ALA A 207 -16.91 12.74 1.01
CA ALA A 207 -18.01 13.41 0.29
C ALA A 207 -18.22 14.86 0.76
N ARG A 208 -17.97 15.14 2.05
CA ARG A 208 -18.09 16.48 2.60
C ARG A 208 -16.94 17.39 2.15
N LEU A 209 -15.73 16.84 2.03
CA LEU A 209 -14.61 17.56 1.44
C LEU A 209 -14.92 17.96 0.00
N THR A 210 -15.42 17.01 -0.82
CA THR A 210 -15.83 17.28 -2.21
C THR A 210 -16.86 18.41 -2.29
N ALA A 211 -17.86 18.40 -1.41
CA ALA A 211 -18.87 19.46 -1.35
C ALA A 211 -18.27 20.83 -0.96
N LEU A 212 -17.32 20.88 -0.03
CA LEU A 212 -16.62 22.10 0.38
C LEU A 212 -15.75 22.69 -0.73
N LEU A 213 -15.20 21.82 -1.59
CA LEU A 213 -14.43 22.23 -2.76
C LEU A 213 -15.31 22.76 -3.91
N GLY A 214 -16.64 22.70 -3.78
CA GLY A 214 -17.59 23.18 -4.78
C GLY A 214 -17.84 22.19 -5.92
N GLU A 215 -17.38 20.94 -5.79
CA GLU A 215 -17.67 19.85 -6.72
C GLU A 215 -19.03 19.23 -6.35
N ASN A 216 -20.11 19.79 -6.86
CA ASN A 216 -21.39 19.11 -6.82
C ASN A 216 -21.36 17.93 -7.80
N GLN A 217 -21.69 16.72 -7.30
CA GLN A 217 -21.99 15.59 -8.16
C GLN A 217 -23.15 15.98 -9.08
N GLY A 218 -22.85 16.19 -10.37
CA GLY A 218 -23.83 16.25 -11.43
C GLY A 218 -24.32 14.85 -11.77
#